data_0e6d8e8835b961a13d0e8ecb6f3cc40f
#
_entry.id   0e6d8e8835b961a13d0e8ecb6f3cc40f
#
_cell.length_a   1.000
_cell.length_b   1.000
_cell.length_c   1.000
_cell.angle_alpha   90.00
_cell.angle_beta   90.00
_cell.angle_gamma   90.00
#
_symmetry.space_group_name_H-M   'P 1'
#
loop_
_entity.id
_entity.type
_entity.pdbx_description
1 polymer ?
#
loop_
_entity_poly.entity_id
_entity_poly.type
_entity_poly.pdbx_seq_one_letter_code
_entity_poly.pdbx_strand_id
1 'polypeptide(L)'
;TAIQPKAAQIYNTIHPYVGSMSDNGKTLTALGINDVLPIATHELQTTDEPYGWTMNLDGSFKKSQQTELERTMKNYAMVILVCTENLGSVTFSYSLDGQKTDFTYTKGQGEEEFRGTCAYFRSSATEFQALLAKAGILNTVYSSLSEGGYRLTEAITKVTDAEITGNVRDEKDTFIQQYKTY
;
A
#
# COMPACT_ATOMS: atom_id res chain seq x y z
N THR A 1 9.89 17.09 -2.98
CA THR A 1 10.11 15.63 -3.04
C THR A 1 9.63 15.08 -4.36
N ALA A 2 10.48 14.30 -5.00
CA ALA A 2 10.12 13.66 -6.26
C ALA A 2 9.04 12.61 -6.01
N ILE A 3 8.09 12.50 -6.95
CA ILE A 3 7.03 11.51 -6.85
C ILE A 3 7.47 10.26 -7.60
N GLN A 4 7.49 9.13 -6.90
CA GLN A 4 7.85 7.86 -7.50
C GLN A 4 6.78 7.43 -8.50
N PRO A 5 7.18 6.75 -9.59
CA PRO A 5 6.19 6.33 -10.60
C PRO A 5 5.05 5.51 -10.04
N LYS A 6 5.32 4.60 -9.10
CA LYS A 6 4.27 3.80 -8.50
C LYS A 6 3.27 4.67 -7.76
N ALA A 7 3.77 5.65 -6.99
CA ALA A 7 2.89 6.57 -6.26
C ALA A 7 2.02 7.38 -7.21
N ALA A 8 2.61 7.87 -8.30
CA ALA A 8 1.86 8.63 -9.30
C ALA A 8 0.79 7.78 -9.97
N GLN A 9 1.12 6.52 -10.28
CA GLN A 9 0.16 5.61 -10.90
C GLN A 9 -1.04 5.35 -9.99
N ILE A 10 -0.80 5.13 -8.70
CA ILE A 10 -1.89 4.90 -7.76
C ILE A 10 -2.69 6.18 -7.57
N TYR A 11 -2.00 7.31 -7.41
CA TYR A 11 -2.66 8.60 -7.23
C TYR A 11 -3.62 8.92 -8.37
N ASN A 12 -3.26 8.54 -9.59
CA ASN A 12 -4.09 8.80 -10.77
C ASN A 12 -5.36 7.94 -10.80
N THR A 13 -5.51 6.97 -9.89
CA THR A 13 -6.72 6.15 -9.84
C THR A 13 -7.76 6.69 -8.86
N ILE A 14 -7.47 7.79 -8.17
CA ILE A 14 -8.43 8.40 -7.23
C ILE A 14 -9.70 8.73 -7.99
N HIS A 15 -10.83 8.33 -7.44
CA HIS A 15 -12.13 8.48 -8.11
C HIS A 15 -13.25 8.71 -7.08
N PRO A 16 -14.37 9.31 -7.50
CA PRO A 16 -15.39 9.75 -6.55
C PRO A 16 -16.34 8.67 -6.05
N TYR A 17 -16.57 7.59 -6.82
CA TYR A 17 -17.67 6.70 -6.52
C TYR A 17 -17.27 5.23 -6.44
N VAL A 18 -17.50 4.63 -5.27
CA VAL A 18 -17.24 3.19 -5.08
C VAL A 18 -18.18 2.33 -5.96
N GLY A 19 -19.29 2.90 -6.42
CA GLY A 19 -20.16 2.18 -7.33
C GLY A 19 -19.54 1.88 -8.69
N SER A 20 -18.45 2.56 -9.04
CA SER A 20 -17.76 2.31 -10.31
C SER A 20 -16.73 1.19 -10.15
N MET A 21 -17.13 -0.05 -10.40
CA MET A 21 -16.19 -1.18 -10.31
C MET A 21 -15.04 -1.08 -11.30
N SER A 22 -15.27 -0.42 -12.44
CA SER A 22 -14.18 -0.17 -13.39
C SER A 22 -13.08 0.68 -12.76
N ASP A 23 -13.45 1.76 -12.08
CA ASP A 23 -12.48 2.64 -11.41
C ASP A 23 -11.87 1.96 -10.20
N ASN A 24 -12.67 1.22 -9.44
CA ASN A 24 -12.16 0.42 -8.32
C ASN A 24 -11.07 -0.55 -8.79
N GLY A 25 -11.32 -1.20 -9.91
CA GLY A 25 -10.38 -2.15 -10.49
C GLY A 25 -9.05 -1.51 -10.88
N LYS A 26 -9.10 -0.28 -11.37
CA LYS A 26 -7.87 0.45 -11.71
C LYS A 26 -7.03 0.70 -10.46
N THR A 27 -7.68 1.05 -9.35
CA THR A 27 -6.97 1.25 -8.07
C THR A 27 -6.31 -0.04 -7.62
N LEU A 28 -7.05 -1.14 -7.62
CA LEU A 28 -6.52 -2.43 -7.18
C LEU A 28 -5.35 -2.89 -8.05
N THR A 29 -5.46 -2.68 -9.36
CA THR A 29 -4.39 -3.05 -10.29
C THR A 29 -3.14 -2.20 -10.05
N ALA A 30 -3.31 -0.89 -9.87
CA ALA A 30 -2.17 0.00 -9.61
C ALA A 30 -1.49 -0.36 -8.29
N LEU A 31 -2.26 -0.78 -7.29
CA LEU A 31 -1.73 -1.22 -6.01
C LEU A 31 -1.02 -2.57 -6.09
N GLY A 32 -1.34 -3.39 -7.09
CA GLY A 32 -0.83 -4.75 -7.16
C GLY A 32 -1.34 -5.61 -6.01
N ILE A 33 -2.57 -5.35 -5.56
CA ILE A 33 -3.07 -5.93 -4.32
C ILE A 33 -3.15 -7.46 -4.38
N ASN A 34 -3.43 -8.03 -5.57
CA ASN A 34 -3.57 -9.48 -5.69
C ASN A 34 -2.26 -10.23 -5.44
N ASP A 35 -1.13 -9.53 -5.48
CA ASP A 35 0.15 -10.17 -5.16
C ASP A 35 0.31 -10.40 -3.66
N VAL A 36 -0.45 -9.69 -2.82
CA VAL A 36 -0.35 -9.82 -1.36
C VAL A 36 -1.65 -10.29 -0.72
N LEU A 37 -2.79 -9.95 -1.31
CA LEU A 37 -4.12 -10.33 -0.83
C LEU A 37 -4.89 -10.88 -2.02
N PRO A 38 -5.05 -12.21 -2.13
CA PRO A 38 -5.65 -12.82 -3.33
C PRO A 38 -7.17 -12.65 -3.32
N ILE A 39 -7.67 -11.61 -3.98
CA ILE A 39 -9.09 -11.31 -4.01
C ILE A 39 -9.79 -12.18 -5.05
N ALA A 40 -10.85 -12.87 -4.63
CA ALA A 40 -11.65 -13.70 -5.53
C ALA A 40 -12.88 -12.95 -6.04
N THR A 41 -13.62 -12.29 -5.15
CA THR A 41 -14.86 -11.61 -5.53
C THR A 41 -15.05 -10.34 -4.72
N HIS A 42 -15.99 -9.50 -5.17
CA HIS A 42 -16.29 -8.21 -4.56
C HIS A 42 -17.77 -8.08 -4.27
N GLU A 43 -18.11 -7.38 -3.19
CA GLU A 43 -19.48 -7.00 -2.87
C GLU A 43 -19.48 -5.54 -2.46
N LEU A 44 -20.45 -4.77 -2.95
CA LEU A 44 -20.56 -3.36 -2.59
C LEU A 44 -21.81 -3.15 -1.77
N GLN A 45 -21.70 -2.40 -0.68
CA GLN A 45 -22.83 -1.99 0.14
C GLN A 45 -23.06 -0.52 -0.13
N THR A 46 -23.92 -0.21 -1.09
CA THR A 46 -24.14 1.16 -1.56
C THR A 46 -25.60 1.60 -1.46
N THR A 47 -26.41 0.90 -0.66
CA THR A 47 -27.80 1.29 -0.45
C THR A 47 -27.87 2.50 0.47
N ASP A 48 -27.14 2.45 1.58
CA ASP A 48 -27.14 3.52 2.58
C ASP A 48 -25.72 3.89 2.94
N GLU A 49 -25.49 5.18 3.20
CA GLU A 49 -24.20 5.64 3.71
C GLU A 49 -24.06 5.29 5.19
N PRO A 50 -22.85 4.99 5.67
CA PRO A 50 -21.58 4.98 4.93
C PRO A 50 -21.47 3.74 4.05
N TYR A 51 -20.98 3.96 2.83
CA TYR A 51 -20.85 2.88 1.86
C TYR A 51 -19.71 1.94 2.21
N GLY A 52 -19.87 0.67 1.87
CA GLY A 52 -18.90 -0.37 2.15
C GLY A 52 -18.47 -1.11 0.89
N TRP A 53 -17.28 -1.69 0.98
CA TRP A 53 -16.74 -2.52 -0.09
C TRP A 53 -16.13 -3.75 0.57
N THR A 54 -16.69 -4.92 0.26
CA THR A 54 -16.20 -6.20 0.78
C THR A 54 -15.40 -6.92 -0.31
N MET A 55 -14.19 -7.32 0.05
CA MET A 55 -13.35 -8.14 -0.83
C MET A 55 -13.22 -9.51 -0.20
N ASN A 56 -13.68 -10.53 -0.95
CA ASN A 56 -13.62 -11.92 -0.47
C ASN A 56 -12.33 -12.54 -0.98
N LEU A 57 -11.48 -12.98 -0.05
CA LEU A 57 -10.19 -13.55 -0.41
C LEU A 57 -10.32 -15.01 -0.78
N ASP A 58 -9.46 -15.44 -1.69
CA ASP A 58 -9.35 -16.82 -2.09
C ASP A 58 -8.43 -17.57 -1.12
N GLY A 59 -8.62 -18.89 -1.02
CA GLY A 59 -7.76 -19.75 -0.21
C GLY A 59 -8.10 -19.72 1.26
N SER A 60 -7.22 -20.32 2.05
CA SER A 60 -7.39 -20.44 3.47
C SER A 60 -6.10 -20.04 4.17
N PHE A 61 -6.23 -19.41 5.32
CA PHE A 61 -5.09 -18.90 6.08
C PHE A 61 -5.08 -19.56 7.45
N LYS A 62 -3.89 -19.61 8.06
CA LYS A 62 -3.73 -20.19 9.39
C LYS A 62 -3.79 -19.09 10.44
N LYS A 63 -4.24 -19.46 11.64
CA LYS A 63 -4.30 -18.54 12.77
C LYS A 63 -2.96 -17.84 13.02
N SER A 64 -1.86 -18.53 12.81
CA SER A 64 -0.53 -17.97 13.01
C SER A 64 -0.22 -16.83 12.02
N GLN A 65 -0.96 -16.75 10.92
CA GLN A 65 -0.76 -15.71 9.92
C GLN A 65 -1.65 -14.48 10.15
N GLN A 66 -2.61 -14.57 11.08
CA GLN A 66 -3.68 -13.57 11.18
C GLN A 66 -3.18 -12.16 11.47
N THR A 67 -2.26 -12.02 12.43
CA THR A 67 -1.77 -10.70 12.82
C THR A 67 -1.13 -9.97 11.63
N GLU A 68 -0.26 -10.68 10.92
CA GLU A 68 0.42 -10.09 9.76
C GLU A 68 -0.53 -9.83 8.61
N LEU A 69 -1.46 -10.78 8.39
CA LEU A 69 -2.46 -10.67 7.34
C LEU A 69 -3.35 -9.43 7.56
N GLU A 70 -3.82 -9.24 8.80
CA GLU A 70 -4.70 -8.11 9.08
C GLU A 70 -3.94 -6.78 9.08
N ARG A 71 -2.65 -6.79 9.40
CA ARG A 71 -1.84 -5.59 9.23
C ARG A 71 -1.77 -5.20 7.75
N THR A 72 -1.57 -6.17 6.88
CA THR A 72 -1.56 -5.93 5.44
C THR A 72 -2.92 -5.42 4.96
N MET A 73 -4.01 -6.07 5.41
CA MET A 73 -5.37 -5.65 5.08
C MET A 73 -5.61 -4.20 5.48
N LYS A 74 -5.21 -3.83 6.69
CA LYS A 74 -5.38 -2.47 7.19
C LYS A 74 -4.67 -1.45 6.31
N ASN A 75 -3.42 -1.72 5.99
CA ASN A 75 -2.64 -0.78 5.20
C ASN A 75 -3.22 -0.58 3.80
N TYR A 76 -3.63 -1.66 3.16
CA TYR A 76 -4.26 -1.55 1.84
C TYR A 76 -5.65 -0.93 1.93
N ALA A 77 -6.41 -1.26 2.97
CA ALA A 77 -7.73 -0.66 3.18
C ALA A 77 -7.65 0.85 3.30
N MET A 78 -6.66 1.36 4.04
CA MET A 78 -6.50 2.80 4.18
C MET A 78 -6.26 3.48 2.83
N VAL A 79 -5.39 2.92 2.01
CA VAL A 79 -5.13 3.52 0.70
C VAL A 79 -6.37 3.45 -0.20
N ILE A 80 -7.11 2.35 -0.14
CA ILE A 80 -8.36 2.20 -0.91
C ILE A 80 -9.39 3.23 -0.47
N LEU A 81 -9.50 3.48 0.84
CA LEU A 81 -10.41 4.50 1.36
C LEU A 81 -10.02 5.90 0.86
N VAL A 82 -8.74 6.18 0.79
CA VAL A 82 -8.27 7.47 0.27
C VAL A 82 -8.54 7.59 -1.22
N CYS A 83 -8.36 6.51 -1.99
CA CYS A 83 -8.55 6.54 -3.44
C CYS A 83 -10.01 6.59 -3.86
N THR A 84 -10.95 6.26 -2.97
CA THR A 84 -12.37 6.12 -3.30
C THR A 84 -13.16 7.08 -2.42
N GLU A 85 -13.53 8.24 -2.98
CA GLU A 85 -13.95 9.39 -2.17
C GLU A 85 -15.19 9.16 -1.32
N ASN A 86 -16.16 8.41 -1.83
CA ASN A 86 -17.41 8.20 -1.09
C ASN A 86 -17.42 6.89 -0.28
N LEU A 87 -16.28 6.21 -0.16
CA LEU A 87 -16.22 4.95 0.56
C LEU A 87 -16.07 5.20 2.06
N GLY A 88 -16.81 4.44 2.86
CA GLY A 88 -16.79 4.58 4.32
C GLY A 88 -16.11 3.43 5.05
N SER A 89 -16.05 2.25 4.44
CA SER A 89 -15.39 1.10 5.05
C SER A 89 -14.97 0.08 4.02
N VAL A 90 -13.93 -0.67 4.36
CA VAL A 90 -13.44 -1.81 3.56
C VAL A 90 -13.49 -3.03 4.46
N THR A 91 -14.03 -4.12 3.95
CA THR A 91 -14.04 -5.40 4.66
C THR A 91 -13.31 -6.44 3.82
N PHE A 92 -12.40 -7.16 4.46
CA PHE A 92 -11.82 -8.36 3.86
C PHE A 92 -12.46 -9.56 4.53
N SER A 93 -13.08 -10.43 3.73
CA SER A 93 -13.67 -11.66 4.23
C SER A 93 -12.79 -12.81 3.78
N TYR A 94 -12.36 -13.64 4.72
CA TYR A 94 -11.38 -14.67 4.43
C TYR A 94 -11.59 -15.90 5.29
N SER A 95 -10.99 -17.01 4.90
CA SER A 95 -11.07 -18.26 5.64
C SER A 95 -9.87 -18.37 6.57
N LEU A 96 -10.14 -18.49 7.87
CA LEU A 96 -9.10 -18.64 8.90
C LEU A 96 -9.31 -19.98 9.57
N ASP A 97 -8.38 -20.90 9.35
CA ASP A 97 -8.50 -22.28 9.84
C ASP A 97 -9.87 -22.89 9.48
N GLY A 98 -10.30 -22.61 8.24
CA GLY A 98 -11.55 -23.14 7.72
C GLY A 98 -12.79 -22.39 8.12
N GLN A 99 -12.67 -21.30 8.89
CA GLN A 99 -13.82 -20.52 9.33
C GLN A 99 -13.84 -19.14 8.69
N LYS A 100 -15.03 -18.74 8.20
CA LYS A 100 -15.20 -17.42 7.62
C LYS A 100 -14.94 -16.35 8.66
N THR A 101 -14.07 -15.42 8.36
CA THR A 101 -13.65 -14.35 9.26
C THR A 101 -13.68 -13.03 8.49
N ASP A 102 -14.16 -11.98 9.13
CA ASP A 102 -14.22 -10.66 8.52
C ASP A 102 -13.29 -9.70 9.26
N PHE A 103 -12.56 -8.90 8.49
CA PHE A 103 -11.79 -7.79 9.02
C PHE A 103 -12.32 -6.53 8.36
N THR A 104 -12.90 -5.62 9.16
CA THR A 104 -13.46 -4.38 8.65
C THR A 104 -12.64 -3.20 9.16
N TYR A 105 -12.32 -2.30 8.23
CA TYR A 105 -11.56 -1.10 8.55
C TYR A 105 -12.37 0.11 8.07
N THR A 106 -12.70 1.01 8.99
CA THR A 106 -13.53 2.16 8.67
C THR A 106 -12.68 3.39 8.36
N LYS A 107 -13.28 4.31 7.63
CA LYS A 107 -12.64 5.59 7.32
C LYS A 107 -12.20 6.29 8.60
N GLY A 108 -13.08 6.32 9.62
CA GLY A 108 -12.74 6.97 10.90
C GLY A 108 -11.56 6.34 11.60
N GLN A 109 -11.51 5.01 11.62
CA GLN A 109 -10.36 4.30 12.19
C GLN A 109 -9.07 4.67 11.48
N GLY A 110 -9.13 4.69 10.15
CA GLY A 110 -7.96 5.00 9.34
C GLY A 110 -7.48 6.42 9.52
N GLU A 111 -8.40 7.36 9.54
CA GLU A 111 -8.04 8.77 9.72
C GLU A 111 -7.39 9.02 11.06
N GLU A 112 -7.87 8.35 12.09
CA GLU A 112 -7.27 8.47 13.41
C GLU A 112 -5.90 7.81 13.45
N GLU A 113 -5.80 6.61 12.95
CA GLU A 113 -4.56 5.83 13.05
C GLU A 113 -3.45 6.41 12.18
N PHE A 114 -3.80 6.88 10.98
CA PHE A 114 -2.81 7.43 10.05
C PHE A 114 -2.62 8.93 10.23
N ARG A 115 -3.38 9.53 11.15
CA ARG A 115 -3.21 10.94 11.57
C ARG A 115 -3.43 11.91 10.44
N GLY A 116 -4.51 11.71 9.70
CA GLY A 116 -4.90 12.63 8.64
C GLY A 116 -6.20 12.18 8.03
N THR A 117 -6.96 13.14 7.48
CA THR A 117 -8.20 12.79 6.80
C THR A 117 -7.91 12.19 5.43
N CYS A 118 -8.85 11.41 4.92
CA CYS A 118 -8.72 10.89 3.57
C CYS A 118 -8.58 12.03 2.57
N ALA A 119 -9.34 13.11 2.76
CA ALA A 119 -9.25 14.28 1.90
C ALA A 119 -7.86 14.91 1.92
N TYR A 120 -7.24 14.96 3.09
CA TYR A 120 -5.88 15.48 3.21
C TYR A 120 -4.89 14.63 2.42
N PHE A 121 -4.96 13.32 2.60
CA PHE A 121 -4.03 12.42 1.92
C PHE A 121 -4.18 12.43 0.40
N ARG A 122 -5.37 12.77 -0.12
CA ARG A 122 -5.56 12.87 -1.56
C ARG A 122 -5.38 14.28 -2.10
N SER A 123 -5.06 15.24 -1.25
CA SER A 123 -4.99 16.64 -1.66
C SER A 123 -3.85 16.96 -2.61
N SER A 124 -2.79 16.16 -2.58
CA SER A 124 -1.66 16.30 -3.50
C SER A 124 -0.93 14.98 -3.63
N ALA A 125 -0.17 14.84 -4.69
CA ALA A 125 0.64 13.64 -4.91
C ALA A 125 1.68 13.48 -3.79
N THR A 126 2.20 14.57 -3.27
CA THR A 126 3.18 14.54 -2.16
C THR A 126 2.57 13.94 -0.90
N GLU A 127 1.37 14.40 -0.51
CA GLU A 127 0.71 13.86 0.69
C GLU A 127 0.30 12.41 0.47
N PHE A 128 -0.15 12.10 -0.73
CA PHE A 128 -0.51 10.73 -1.06
C PHE A 128 0.69 9.79 -0.98
N GLN A 129 1.83 10.23 -1.52
CA GLN A 129 3.06 9.43 -1.45
C GLN A 129 3.50 9.19 -0.01
N ALA A 130 3.35 10.21 0.84
CA ALA A 130 3.67 10.06 2.27
C ALA A 130 2.77 9.00 2.92
N LEU A 131 1.50 8.95 2.53
CA LEU A 131 0.58 7.90 3.01
C LEU A 131 1.05 6.52 2.57
N LEU A 132 1.43 6.37 1.30
CA LEU A 132 1.89 5.08 0.79
C LEU A 132 3.13 4.59 1.54
N ALA A 133 4.03 5.51 1.88
CA ALA A 133 5.21 5.17 2.67
C ALA A 133 4.81 4.71 4.07
N LYS A 134 3.89 5.42 4.70
CA LYS A 134 3.37 5.07 6.03
C LYS A 134 2.70 3.70 6.02
N ALA A 135 2.00 3.37 4.95
CA ALA A 135 1.31 2.10 4.80
C ALA A 135 2.25 0.97 4.37
N GLY A 136 3.54 1.26 4.19
CA GLY A 136 4.51 0.24 3.79
C GLY A 136 4.39 -0.21 2.36
N ILE A 137 3.73 0.56 1.52
CA ILE A 137 3.53 0.20 0.10
C ILE A 137 4.68 0.72 -0.75
N LEU A 138 5.33 1.79 -0.31
CA LEU A 138 6.53 2.30 -0.97
C LEU A 138 7.76 2.05 -0.11
N ASN A 139 8.89 1.90 -0.78
CA ASN A 139 10.17 1.74 -0.11
C ASN A 139 10.74 3.12 0.23
N THR A 140 10.61 3.52 1.50
CA THR A 140 11.10 4.83 1.95
C THR A 140 12.63 4.91 1.95
N VAL A 141 13.31 3.77 2.15
CA VAL A 141 14.77 3.74 2.10
C VAL A 141 15.24 4.08 0.69
N TYR A 142 14.59 3.48 -0.30
CA TYR A 142 14.92 3.79 -1.69
C TYR A 142 14.69 5.29 -1.98
N SER A 143 13.59 5.82 -1.51
CA SER A 143 13.25 7.22 -1.70
C SER A 143 14.31 8.14 -1.09
N SER A 144 14.72 7.86 0.12
CA SER A 144 15.75 8.62 0.81
C SER A 144 17.08 8.59 0.08
N LEU A 145 17.48 7.41 -0.36
CA LEU A 145 18.74 7.28 -1.09
C LEU A 145 18.71 8.07 -2.39
N SER A 146 17.60 8.02 -3.08
CA SER A 146 17.41 8.79 -4.30
C SER A 146 17.54 10.28 -4.05
N GLU A 147 16.91 10.77 -3.02
CA GLU A 147 16.95 12.19 -2.68
C GLU A 147 18.31 12.61 -2.19
N GLY A 148 19.02 11.71 -1.55
CA GLY A 148 20.36 11.98 -1.06
C GLY A 148 21.42 11.90 -2.13
N GLY A 149 21.06 11.56 -3.36
CA GLY A 149 22.01 11.49 -4.45
C GLY A 149 22.79 10.18 -4.52
N TYR A 150 22.40 9.19 -3.73
CA TYR A 150 23.03 7.90 -3.80
C TYR A 150 22.43 7.10 -4.92
N ARG A 151 23.18 6.15 -5.40
CA ARG A 151 22.70 5.36 -6.33
C ARG A 151 22.72 4.05 -5.92
N LEU A 152 22.35 3.50 -5.12
CA LEU A 152 22.31 2.21 -4.81
C LEU A 152 21.26 1.61 -5.34
N THR A 153 20.55 1.58 -5.71
CA THR A 153 19.63 1.11 -6.31
C THR A 153 18.87 0.27 -5.97
N GLU A 154 18.38 -0.07 -5.76
CA GLU A 154 17.55 -0.73 -5.41
C GLU A 154 17.90 -1.65 -4.86
N ALA A 155 18.55 -1.38 -4.53
CA ALA A 155 18.94 -1.93 -4.02
C ALA A 155 19.02 -1.98 -2.96
N ILE A 156 18.92 -1.67 -2.48
CA ILE A 156 19.04 -1.98 -1.51
C ILE A 156 18.11 -2.67 -1.09
N THR A 157 17.49 -3.01 -1.49
CA THR A 157 16.59 -3.56 -1.32
C THR A 157 16.43 -4.43 -1.71
N LYS A 158 16.73 -4.33 -2.08
CA LYS A 158 16.87 -4.72 -2.46
C LYS A 158 17.75 -4.43 -2.47
N VAL A 159 18.43 -3.94 -1.97
CA VAL A 159 19.32 -3.56 -1.96
C VAL A 159 19.97 -4.22 -1.71
N THR A 160 19.96 -4.83 -1.99
CA THR A 160 20.63 -5.16 -1.93
C THR A 160 21.41 -5.57 -2.32
N ASP A 161 21.66 -5.80 -2.90
CA ASP A 161 22.41 -5.85 -3.34
C ASP A 161 23.18 -5.34 -3.70
N ALA A 162 23.47 -5.15 -3.98
CA ALA A 162 24.21 -4.55 -4.30
C ALA A 162 24.79 -3.76 -4.17
N GLU A 163 24.79 -3.66 -4.01
CA GLU A 163 25.37 -2.93 -3.73
C GLU A 163 25.93 -2.57 -3.34
N ILE A 164 26.06 -2.86 -3.23
CA ILE A 164 26.72 -2.43 -2.76
C ILE A 164 27.53 -2.47 -3.04
N THR A 165 27.51 -2.81 -3.69
CA THR A 165 28.26 -2.61 -3.99
C THR A 165 29.03 -2.17 -4.14
N GLY A 166 28.81 -2.18 -4.39
CA GLY A 166 29.57 -1.59 -4.43
C GLY A 166 29.84 -1.04 -4.40
N ASN A 167 29.69 -1.27 -4.37
CA ASN A 167 30.20 -0.67 -4.13
C ASN A 167 30.24 -0.25 -4.00
N VAL A 168 30.10 -0.38 -4.23
CA VAL A 168 30.55 0.13 -3.89
C VAL A 168 31.10 0.39 -3.90
N ARG A 169 31.27 0.21 -4.47
CA ARG A 169 32.07 0.50 -4.19
C ARG A 169 32.47 1.29 -4.42
N ASP A 170 32.20 1.17 -4.88
CA ASP A 170 32.63 1.83 -4.75
C ASP A 170 32.58 2.60 -4.54
N GLU A 171 32.24 2.67 -4.82
CA GLU A 171 32.27 3.23 -4.40
C GLU A 171 32.23 3.29 -4.01
N LYS A 172 31.98 2.79 -3.99
CA LYS A 172 32.10 2.74 -3.48
C LYS A 172 32.33 2.70 -3.10
N ASP A 173 32.52 2.42 -3.72
CA ASP A 173 32.83 2.18 -3.18
C ASP A 173 32.79 2.54 -2.43
N THR A 174 32.64 2.50 -2.70
CA THR A 174 32.44 2.67 -1.95
C THR A 174 31.91 2.70 -1.23
N PHE A 175 31.41 2.44 -1.24
CA PHE A 175 31.08 2.40 -0.50
C PHE A 175 31.02 1.93 -0.27
N ILE A 176 30.81 1.51 -0.87
CA ILE A 176 30.82 0.96 -0.50
C ILE A 176 31.36 0.95 0.02
N GLN A 177 31.37 1.03 -0.38
CA GLN A 177 31.77 0.92 0.18
C GLN A 177 31.63 1.22 0.96
N GLN A 178 31.24 1.45 0.86
CA GLN A 178 31.03 1.64 1.58
C GLN A 178 30.56 1.23 2.12
N TYR A 179 30.22 0.85 1.90
CA TYR A 179 29.89 0.43 2.36
C TYR A 179 30.36 -0.18 2.53
N LYS A 180 30.35 -0.38 1.89
CA LYS A 180 30.77 -0.86 1.85
C LYS A 180 31.26 -0.92 2.34
N THR A 181 30.86 -0.93 1.74
CA THR A 181 31.17 -0.83 1.98
C THR A 181 31.34 -0.81 2.56
N TYR A 182 31.29 -0.96 2.51
CA TYR A 182 31.48 -0.78 2.82
C TYR A 182 31.65 -0.89 3.37
#